data_65ccb25914945a891e0fc8a2c64387e2
#
_entry.id   65ccb25914945a891e0fc8a2c64387e2
#
_cell.length_a   1.000
_cell.length_b   1.000
_cell.length_c   1.000
_cell.angle_alpha   90.00
_cell.angle_beta   90.00
_cell.angle_gamma   90.00
#
_symmetry.space_group_name_H-M   'P 1'
#
loop_
_entity.id
_entity.type
_entity.pdbx_description
1 polymer ?
#
loop_
_entity_poly.entity_id
_entity_poly.type
_entity_poly.pdbx_seq_one_letter_code
_entity_poly.pdbx_strand_id
1 'polypeptide(L)'
;MNKIKIGINGFGRIGRLIMRASLERDDIEVVGINDPFITPEYACYLFNYDTVHGRSKHIMSENGDHVEVGGMNIMFHAEYEPENIAWDKCGAEYIVEATGKFTKYADAKRHLAGGAKKVVVSAPGKEMPMFVYGVNANEYKPSMDVVSDGSCTTNCFAPLVKMIDDAFGIEEGLMSTIHSTTATQLTVDGVSKKDWRGGRAASANIIPSSTGAAKAVDQLIPHLKGKLTGMSFRVPTINVSVVDFTVKLKKKTTYEEICAEIKRRASGDMAGIVDVCDQPLVSSDFVGNSHTCIFDEKAGIMISPKFVKLVAWYDNEYGYSCKLLDLISVMYIKDHAKEIKDTSTKTKKESKLINAVKAITKKEKSVKSKTSKPTTKTSTSKAKTTAKSAKTSTSKTTKPASKSASTKTTKGNTKKTVSQKTVKNPTTKKK
;
A
#
# COMPACT_ATOMS: atom_id res chain seq x y z
N MET A 1 -20.07 -11.38 -5.16
CA MET A 1 -19.99 -10.30 -6.17
C MET A 1 -19.03 -10.76 -7.25
N ASN A 2 -19.22 -10.33 -8.50
CA ASN A 2 -18.21 -10.56 -9.52
C ASN A 2 -16.94 -9.80 -9.13
N LYS A 3 -15.77 -10.38 -9.42
CA LYS A 3 -14.48 -9.70 -9.18
C LYS A 3 -14.35 -8.48 -10.08
N ILE A 4 -13.70 -7.45 -9.58
CA ILE A 4 -13.38 -6.22 -10.33
C ILE A 4 -12.25 -6.57 -11.31
N LYS A 5 -12.52 -6.48 -12.60
CA LYS A 5 -11.55 -6.80 -13.65
C LYS A 5 -10.67 -5.60 -13.96
N ILE A 6 -9.38 -5.74 -13.70
CA ILE A 6 -8.41 -4.67 -13.93
C ILE A 6 -7.39 -5.04 -15.00
N GLY A 7 -6.94 -4.01 -15.74
CA GLY A 7 -5.77 -4.07 -16.62
C GLY A 7 -4.62 -3.26 -16.04
N ILE A 8 -3.40 -3.67 -16.27
CA ILE A 8 -2.18 -2.97 -15.83
C ILE A 8 -1.40 -2.52 -17.05
N ASN A 9 -1.26 -1.20 -17.25
CA ASN A 9 -0.38 -0.62 -18.26
C ASN A 9 0.95 -0.23 -17.65
N GLY A 10 2.03 -0.90 -18.04
CA GLY A 10 3.38 -0.76 -17.46
C GLY A 10 3.65 -1.80 -16.36
N PHE A 11 4.46 -2.81 -16.67
CA PHE A 11 4.82 -3.89 -15.74
C PHE A 11 6.17 -3.62 -15.06
N GLY A 12 6.41 -2.34 -14.72
CA GLY A 12 7.52 -1.87 -13.91
C GLY A 12 7.38 -2.23 -12.42
N ARG A 13 8.08 -1.51 -11.54
CA ARG A 13 7.99 -1.76 -10.08
C ARG A 13 6.55 -1.77 -9.58
N ILE A 14 5.80 -0.68 -9.84
CA ILE A 14 4.44 -0.51 -9.32
C ILE A 14 3.47 -1.51 -9.97
N GLY A 15 3.52 -1.70 -11.29
CA GLY A 15 2.63 -2.68 -11.96
C GLY A 15 2.80 -4.10 -11.41
N ARG A 16 4.04 -4.54 -11.15
CA ARG A 16 4.30 -5.86 -10.54
C ARG A 16 3.81 -5.96 -9.09
N LEU A 17 3.90 -4.88 -8.32
CA LEU A 17 3.42 -4.90 -6.93
C LEU A 17 1.91 -4.80 -6.85
N ILE A 18 1.26 -4.08 -7.77
CA ILE A 18 -0.20 -4.15 -7.94
C ILE A 18 -0.63 -5.58 -8.25
N MET A 19 0.09 -6.26 -9.17
CA MET A 19 -0.17 -7.67 -9.47
C MET A 19 0.00 -8.56 -8.23
N ARG A 20 1.10 -8.40 -7.45
CA ARG A 20 1.31 -9.15 -6.21
C ARG A 20 0.24 -8.86 -5.16
N ALA A 21 -0.14 -7.60 -4.99
CA ALA A 21 -1.18 -7.20 -4.05
C ALA A 21 -2.58 -7.71 -4.44
N SER A 22 -2.88 -7.80 -5.75
CA SER A 22 -4.17 -8.33 -6.22
C SER A 22 -4.34 -9.82 -5.93
N LEU A 23 -3.24 -10.59 -5.85
CA LEU A 23 -3.28 -12.01 -5.51
C LEU A 23 -3.64 -12.30 -4.04
N GLU A 24 -3.51 -11.31 -3.18
CA GLU A 24 -3.90 -11.39 -1.76
C GLU A 24 -5.35 -10.87 -1.54
N ARG A 25 -6.14 -10.70 -2.63
CA ARG A 25 -7.50 -10.13 -2.61
C ARG A 25 -8.50 -11.03 -3.32
N ASP A 26 -9.72 -11.07 -2.78
CA ASP A 26 -10.82 -11.84 -3.36
C ASP A 26 -11.74 -11.00 -4.26
N ASP A 27 -11.66 -9.66 -4.17
CA ASP A 27 -12.54 -8.73 -4.87
C ASP A 27 -12.00 -8.24 -6.21
N ILE A 28 -10.71 -8.45 -6.51
CA ILE A 28 -10.01 -7.98 -7.72
C ILE A 28 -9.44 -9.16 -8.53
N GLU A 29 -9.46 -9.01 -9.84
CA GLU A 29 -8.85 -9.92 -10.79
C GLU A 29 -8.10 -9.12 -11.87
N VAL A 30 -6.80 -9.40 -12.04
CA VAL A 30 -6.03 -8.87 -13.16
C VAL A 30 -6.30 -9.74 -14.37
N VAL A 31 -6.78 -9.14 -15.45
CA VAL A 31 -7.15 -9.87 -16.70
C VAL A 31 -6.29 -9.48 -17.90
N GLY A 32 -5.56 -8.35 -17.80
CA GLY A 32 -4.66 -7.88 -18.85
C GLY A 32 -3.45 -7.15 -18.31
N ILE A 33 -2.30 -7.32 -18.94
CA ILE A 33 -1.06 -6.60 -18.71
C ILE A 33 -0.59 -6.06 -20.05
N ASN A 34 -0.11 -4.82 -20.08
CA ASN A 34 0.56 -4.26 -21.25
C ASN A 34 1.95 -3.72 -20.87
N ASP A 35 2.98 -4.16 -21.59
CA ASP A 35 4.30 -3.55 -21.54
C ASP A 35 5.06 -3.84 -22.85
N PRO A 36 5.35 -2.83 -23.70
CA PRO A 36 6.00 -3.05 -24.99
C PRO A 36 7.51 -3.30 -24.91
N PHE A 37 8.11 -3.26 -23.72
CA PHE A 37 9.56 -3.37 -23.53
C PHE A 37 9.99 -4.74 -23.02
N ILE A 38 9.05 -5.61 -22.64
CA ILE A 38 9.33 -6.94 -22.10
C ILE A 38 8.46 -8.01 -22.78
N THR A 39 8.99 -9.22 -22.85
CA THR A 39 8.22 -10.41 -23.28
C THR A 39 7.45 -11.01 -22.11
N PRO A 40 6.42 -11.86 -22.35
CA PRO A 40 5.75 -12.62 -21.29
C PRO A 40 6.73 -13.41 -20.40
N GLU A 41 7.71 -14.09 -21.01
CA GLU A 41 8.78 -14.81 -20.30
C GLU A 41 9.54 -13.89 -19.34
N TYR A 42 9.96 -12.71 -19.83
CA TYR A 42 10.69 -11.75 -18.99
C TYR A 42 9.80 -11.12 -17.91
N ALA A 43 8.52 -10.92 -18.19
CA ALA A 43 7.54 -10.48 -17.18
C ALA A 43 7.43 -11.52 -16.05
N CYS A 44 7.38 -12.81 -16.37
CA CYS A 44 7.38 -13.91 -15.39
C CYS A 44 8.65 -13.88 -14.52
N TYR A 45 9.82 -13.73 -15.14
CA TYR A 45 11.08 -13.62 -14.40
C TYR A 45 11.06 -12.45 -13.42
N LEU A 46 10.68 -11.24 -13.90
CA LEU A 46 10.63 -10.03 -13.08
C LEU A 46 9.58 -10.09 -11.97
N PHE A 47 8.49 -10.82 -12.17
CA PHE A 47 7.46 -11.02 -11.15
C PHE A 47 7.90 -12.03 -10.08
N ASN A 48 8.51 -13.13 -10.51
CA ASN A 48 8.90 -14.21 -9.62
C ASN A 48 10.08 -13.83 -8.69
N TYR A 49 10.99 -12.96 -9.17
CA TYR A 49 12.20 -12.58 -8.46
C TYR A 49 12.26 -11.07 -8.26
N ASP A 50 12.39 -10.64 -7.02
CA ASP A 50 12.46 -9.24 -6.66
C ASP A 50 13.50 -9.00 -5.57
N THR A 51 14.37 -8.01 -5.77
CA THR A 51 15.44 -7.69 -4.82
C THR A 51 14.90 -7.15 -3.49
N VAL A 52 13.78 -6.42 -3.52
CA VAL A 52 13.21 -5.76 -2.35
C VAL A 52 12.23 -6.69 -1.62
N HIS A 53 11.27 -7.24 -2.37
CA HIS A 53 10.16 -8.02 -1.83
C HIS A 53 10.39 -9.53 -1.92
N GLY A 54 11.58 -9.96 -2.35
CA GLY A 54 11.94 -11.38 -2.44
C GLY A 54 11.16 -12.16 -3.51
N ARG A 55 11.28 -13.46 -3.46
CA ARG A 55 10.53 -14.36 -4.35
C ARG A 55 9.03 -14.24 -4.12
N SER A 56 8.26 -14.22 -5.22
CA SER A 56 6.80 -14.28 -5.12
C SER A 56 6.34 -15.60 -4.49
N LYS A 57 5.32 -15.54 -3.66
CA LYS A 57 4.63 -16.73 -3.14
C LYS A 57 3.88 -17.50 -4.24
N HIS A 58 3.39 -16.76 -5.25
CA HIS A 58 2.70 -17.29 -6.42
C HIS A 58 3.65 -17.27 -7.60
N ILE A 59 3.86 -18.38 -8.25
CA ILE A 59 4.72 -18.46 -9.42
C ILE A 59 3.92 -18.06 -10.65
N MET A 60 4.45 -17.11 -11.40
CA MET A 60 3.94 -16.71 -12.72
C MET A 60 4.68 -17.51 -13.79
N SER A 61 3.95 -18.07 -14.72
CA SER A 61 4.45 -18.80 -15.90
C SER A 61 3.87 -18.23 -17.18
N GLU A 62 4.62 -18.31 -18.27
CA GLU A 62 4.13 -17.92 -19.58
C GLU A 62 3.25 -19.02 -20.19
N ASN A 63 2.28 -18.61 -20.99
CA ASN A 63 1.42 -19.48 -21.79
C ASN A 63 1.09 -18.76 -23.12
N GLY A 64 2.03 -18.77 -24.04
CA GLY A 64 1.93 -18.08 -25.33
C GLY A 64 1.88 -16.55 -25.18
N ASP A 65 0.77 -15.94 -25.59
CA ASP A 65 0.49 -14.50 -25.44
C ASP A 65 -0.19 -14.16 -24.10
N HIS A 66 -0.19 -15.11 -23.15
CA HIS A 66 -0.73 -14.96 -21.80
C HIS A 66 0.34 -15.25 -20.75
N VAL A 67 0.05 -14.83 -19.53
CA VAL A 67 0.77 -15.27 -18.33
C VAL A 67 -0.23 -15.85 -17.32
N GLU A 68 0.18 -16.90 -16.62
CA GLU A 68 -0.65 -17.58 -15.62
C GLU A 68 -0.07 -17.39 -14.22
N VAL A 69 -0.89 -16.98 -13.26
CA VAL A 69 -0.50 -16.84 -11.85
C VAL A 69 -1.72 -16.91 -10.93
N GLY A 70 -1.65 -17.66 -9.85
CA GLY A 70 -2.73 -17.74 -8.86
C GLY A 70 -4.07 -18.21 -9.43
N GLY A 71 -4.06 -19.01 -10.50
CA GLY A 71 -5.25 -19.47 -11.21
C GLY A 71 -5.86 -18.45 -12.19
N MET A 72 -5.25 -17.27 -12.35
CA MET A 72 -5.64 -16.28 -13.37
C MET A 72 -4.87 -16.52 -14.66
N ASN A 73 -5.57 -16.46 -15.80
CA ASN A 73 -4.99 -16.44 -17.15
C ASN A 73 -5.08 -15.00 -17.68
N ILE A 74 -3.95 -14.32 -17.78
CA ILE A 74 -3.85 -12.87 -17.99
C ILE A 74 -3.30 -12.62 -19.40
N MET A 75 -4.06 -11.91 -20.23
CA MET A 75 -3.63 -11.54 -21.57
C MET A 75 -2.47 -10.54 -21.51
N PHE A 76 -1.41 -10.79 -22.28
CA PHE A 76 -0.25 -9.92 -22.33
C PHE A 76 -0.22 -9.14 -23.64
N HIS A 77 -0.22 -7.82 -23.56
CA HIS A 77 -0.16 -6.90 -24.70
C HIS A 77 1.22 -6.22 -24.75
N ALA A 78 1.63 -5.79 -25.93
CA ALA A 78 2.91 -5.13 -26.19
C ALA A 78 2.74 -3.82 -27.00
N GLU A 79 1.73 -3.02 -26.64
CA GLU A 79 1.34 -1.81 -27.37
C GLU A 79 1.99 -0.56 -26.76
N TYR A 80 2.54 0.31 -27.63
CA TYR A 80 3.16 1.57 -27.21
C TYR A 80 2.13 2.67 -26.90
N GLU A 81 1.02 2.67 -27.61
CA GLU A 81 0.02 3.72 -27.53
C GLU A 81 -1.24 3.19 -26.83
N PRO A 82 -1.76 3.90 -25.82
CA PRO A 82 -2.84 3.41 -24.97
C PRO A 82 -4.11 3.01 -25.71
N GLU A 83 -4.46 3.71 -26.79
CA GLU A 83 -5.65 3.43 -27.59
C GLU A 83 -5.59 2.13 -28.41
N ASN A 84 -4.39 1.60 -28.62
CA ASN A 84 -4.20 0.35 -29.35
C ASN A 84 -4.27 -0.88 -28.44
N ILE A 85 -4.25 -0.69 -27.12
CA ILE A 85 -4.36 -1.80 -26.17
C ILE A 85 -5.81 -2.27 -26.14
N ALA A 86 -6.05 -3.49 -26.56
CA ALA A 86 -7.39 -4.05 -26.67
C ALA A 86 -7.91 -4.57 -25.30
N TRP A 87 -8.21 -3.64 -24.38
CA TRP A 87 -8.71 -3.96 -23.03
C TRP A 87 -10.06 -4.69 -23.06
N ASP A 88 -10.88 -4.43 -24.07
CA ASP A 88 -12.16 -5.12 -24.29
C ASP A 88 -11.98 -6.61 -24.53
N LYS A 89 -10.92 -7.05 -25.24
CA LYS A 89 -10.64 -8.46 -25.50
C LYS A 89 -10.37 -9.27 -24.25
N CYS A 90 -9.66 -8.70 -23.28
CA CYS A 90 -9.45 -9.35 -21.99
C CYS A 90 -10.53 -9.02 -20.95
N GLY A 91 -11.45 -8.10 -21.27
CA GLY A 91 -12.55 -7.67 -20.40
C GLY A 91 -12.11 -6.80 -19.23
N ALA A 92 -10.98 -6.11 -19.33
CA ALA A 92 -10.51 -5.16 -18.32
C ALA A 92 -11.38 -3.91 -18.30
N GLU A 93 -11.97 -3.60 -17.14
CA GLU A 93 -12.85 -2.44 -16.97
C GLU A 93 -12.13 -1.23 -16.36
N TYR A 94 -11.27 -1.46 -15.38
CA TYR A 94 -10.48 -0.44 -14.68
C TYR A 94 -9.02 -0.62 -15.06
N ILE A 95 -8.42 0.42 -15.62
CA ILE A 95 -7.02 0.37 -16.03
C ILE A 95 -6.15 1.11 -15.03
N VAL A 96 -5.12 0.44 -14.53
CA VAL A 96 -4.05 1.07 -13.78
C VAL A 96 -2.96 1.53 -14.75
N GLU A 97 -2.83 2.84 -14.90
CA GLU A 97 -1.76 3.45 -15.68
C GLU A 97 -0.50 3.57 -14.80
N ALA A 98 0.42 2.62 -14.94
CA ALA A 98 1.62 2.48 -14.10
C ALA A 98 2.95 2.73 -14.87
N THR A 99 2.89 3.28 -16.07
CA THR A 99 4.10 3.60 -16.87
C THR A 99 4.82 4.86 -16.39
N GLY A 100 4.11 5.78 -15.73
CA GLY A 100 4.58 7.13 -15.42
C GLY A 100 4.71 8.05 -16.64
N LYS A 101 4.35 7.59 -17.83
CA LYS A 101 4.39 8.33 -19.11
C LYS A 101 3.10 9.13 -19.33
N PHE A 102 1.95 8.53 -19.16
CA PHE A 102 0.64 9.09 -19.47
C PHE A 102 -0.01 9.73 -18.23
N THR A 103 0.60 10.78 -17.70
CA THR A 103 0.18 11.44 -16.45
C THR A 103 -0.75 12.65 -16.65
N LYS A 104 -1.04 13.05 -17.89
CA LYS A 104 -2.05 14.06 -18.20
C LYS A 104 -3.38 13.40 -18.48
N TYR A 105 -4.48 14.10 -18.16
CA TYR A 105 -5.83 13.60 -18.41
C TYR A 105 -6.04 13.16 -19.87
N ALA A 106 -5.65 14.01 -20.83
CA ALA A 106 -5.82 13.72 -22.26
C ALA A 106 -5.04 12.47 -22.71
N ASP A 107 -3.83 12.24 -22.16
CA ASP A 107 -3.00 11.09 -22.50
C ASP A 107 -3.56 9.80 -21.89
N ALA A 108 -3.91 9.82 -20.60
CA ALA A 108 -4.47 8.67 -19.90
C ALA A 108 -5.86 8.28 -20.41
N LYS A 109 -6.67 9.25 -20.83
CA LYS A 109 -8.01 9.02 -21.39
C LYS A 109 -7.98 8.17 -22.66
N ARG A 110 -6.86 8.09 -23.37
CA ARG A 110 -6.71 7.29 -24.59
C ARG A 110 -6.97 5.79 -24.36
N HIS A 111 -6.78 5.28 -23.13
CA HIS A 111 -7.14 3.90 -22.78
C HIS A 111 -8.62 3.58 -22.99
N LEU A 112 -9.50 4.59 -22.92
CA LEU A 112 -10.94 4.36 -23.13
C LEU A 112 -11.27 3.93 -24.57
N ALA A 113 -10.44 4.30 -25.54
CA ALA A 113 -10.60 3.87 -26.93
C ALA A 113 -10.31 2.35 -27.08
N GLY A 114 -9.47 1.76 -26.23
CA GLY A 114 -9.22 0.33 -26.17
C GLY A 114 -10.28 -0.47 -25.39
N GLY A 115 -11.39 0.17 -24.98
CA GLY A 115 -12.50 -0.51 -24.31
C GLY A 115 -12.48 -0.41 -22.77
N ALA A 116 -11.51 0.28 -22.18
CA ALA A 116 -11.51 0.58 -20.74
C ALA A 116 -12.73 1.44 -20.34
N LYS A 117 -13.28 1.21 -19.16
CA LYS A 117 -14.34 2.06 -18.60
C LYS A 117 -13.78 3.17 -17.72
N LYS A 118 -12.73 2.91 -16.98
CA LYS A 118 -12.09 3.82 -16.02
C LYS A 118 -10.57 3.67 -16.07
N VAL A 119 -9.88 4.77 -15.76
CA VAL A 119 -8.42 4.79 -15.66
C VAL A 119 -8.00 5.40 -14.33
N VAL A 120 -7.11 4.72 -13.61
CA VAL A 120 -6.45 5.21 -12.40
C VAL A 120 -4.96 5.38 -12.68
N VAL A 121 -4.51 6.62 -12.67
CA VAL A 121 -3.09 6.97 -12.91
C VAL A 121 -2.32 6.82 -11.60
N SER A 122 -1.32 5.93 -11.58
CA SER A 122 -0.46 5.67 -10.44
C SER A 122 0.70 6.67 -10.30
N ALA A 123 0.38 7.95 -10.48
CA ALA A 123 1.30 9.07 -10.36
C ALA A 123 0.50 10.35 -10.10
N PRO A 124 1.13 11.45 -9.64
CA PRO A 124 0.47 12.75 -9.57
C PRO A 124 -0.05 13.18 -10.95
N GLY A 125 -1.37 13.11 -11.12
CA GLY A 125 -2.03 13.42 -12.38
C GLY A 125 -2.12 14.92 -12.63
N LYS A 126 -2.12 15.30 -13.92
CA LYS A 126 -2.34 16.67 -14.37
C LYS A 126 -3.70 16.79 -15.03
N GLU A 127 -4.44 17.85 -14.68
CA GLU A 127 -5.76 18.16 -15.29
C GLU A 127 -6.82 17.07 -15.02
N MET A 128 -6.66 16.31 -13.92
CA MET A 128 -7.60 15.27 -13.50
C MET A 128 -7.82 15.33 -11.99
N PRO A 129 -8.96 14.80 -11.48
CA PRO A 129 -9.18 14.65 -10.05
C PRO A 129 -8.15 13.72 -9.40
N MET A 130 -7.71 14.08 -8.20
CA MET A 130 -6.83 13.26 -7.39
C MET A 130 -7.56 12.75 -6.16
N PHE A 131 -7.40 11.46 -5.87
CA PHE A 131 -7.99 10.83 -4.71
C PHE A 131 -6.92 10.12 -3.87
N VAL A 132 -7.07 10.17 -2.56
CA VAL A 132 -6.31 9.39 -1.60
C VAL A 132 -7.31 8.63 -0.75
N TYR A 133 -7.12 7.32 -0.70
CA TYR A 133 -7.98 6.45 0.10
C TYR A 133 -7.96 6.86 1.58
N GLY A 134 -9.14 6.99 2.20
CA GLY A 134 -9.29 7.49 3.58
C GLY A 134 -9.27 9.00 3.74
N VAL A 135 -8.93 9.77 2.71
CA VAL A 135 -8.93 11.24 2.77
C VAL A 135 -10.14 11.82 2.03
N ASN A 136 -10.20 11.64 0.71
CA ASN A 136 -11.25 12.21 -0.14
C ASN A 136 -11.82 11.21 -1.17
N ALA A 137 -11.50 9.92 -1.11
CA ALA A 137 -12.03 8.92 -2.05
C ALA A 137 -13.57 8.89 -2.09
N ASN A 138 -14.22 9.33 -1.00
CA ASN A 138 -15.66 9.48 -0.94
C ASN A 138 -16.24 10.56 -1.87
N GLU A 139 -15.41 11.45 -2.41
CA GLU A 139 -15.82 12.50 -3.35
C GLU A 139 -15.83 12.03 -4.81
N TYR A 140 -15.31 10.83 -5.10
CA TYR A 140 -15.37 10.24 -6.43
C TYR A 140 -16.81 10.14 -6.93
N LYS A 141 -17.02 10.44 -8.21
CA LYS A 141 -18.32 10.34 -8.89
C LYS A 141 -18.20 9.46 -10.13
N PRO A 142 -19.22 8.65 -10.44
CA PRO A 142 -19.24 7.78 -11.62
C PRO A 142 -19.00 8.49 -12.97
N SER A 143 -19.22 9.80 -13.03
CA SER A 143 -18.95 10.63 -14.23
C SER A 143 -17.46 10.89 -14.46
N MET A 144 -16.58 10.56 -13.50
CA MET A 144 -15.14 10.72 -13.62
C MET A 144 -14.56 9.46 -14.26
N ASP A 145 -14.00 9.60 -15.44
CA ASP A 145 -13.47 8.48 -16.24
C ASP A 145 -11.96 8.26 -16.03
N VAL A 146 -11.21 9.33 -15.70
CA VAL A 146 -9.77 9.26 -15.41
C VAL A 146 -9.50 9.98 -14.09
N VAL A 147 -8.83 9.31 -13.18
CA VAL A 147 -8.46 9.83 -11.86
C VAL A 147 -6.99 9.52 -11.53
N SER A 148 -6.42 10.25 -10.58
CA SER A 148 -5.06 10.02 -10.07
C SER A 148 -5.13 9.55 -8.63
N ASP A 149 -4.28 8.56 -8.25
CA ASP A 149 -4.05 8.17 -6.86
C ASP A 149 -2.94 9.00 -6.17
N GLY A 150 -2.45 10.05 -6.85
CA GLY A 150 -1.35 10.87 -6.35
C GLY A 150 -0.02 10.12 -6.31
N SER A 151 0.82 10.44 -5.33
CA SER A 151 2.11 9.76 -5.10
C SER A 151 2.11 8.95 -3.81
N CYS A 152 3.10 8.06 -3.66
CA CYS A 152 3.31 7.33 -2.41
C CYS A 152 3.50 8.27 -1.21
N THR A 153 4.26 9.36 -1.38
CA THR A 153 4.42 10.40 -0.36
C THR A 153 3.09 11.10 -0.05
N THR A 154 2.27 11.38 -1.07
CA THR A 154 0.94 11.96 -0.87
C THR A 154 0.04 11.02 -0.06
N ASN A 155 0.09 9.74 -0.35
CA ASN A 155 -0.68 8.71 0.34
C ASN A 155 -0.25 8.49 1.80
N CYS A 156 1.01 8.81 2.16
CA CYS A 156 1.46 8.86 3.54
C CYS A 156 1.06 10.17 4.23
N PHE A 157 1.34 11.29 3.57
CA PHE A 157 1.24 12.62 4.17
C PHE A 157 -0.20 13.10 4.35
N ALA A 158 -1.08 12.86 3.38
CA ALA A 158 -2.46 13.36 3.44
C ALA A 158 -3.29 12.75 4.58
N PRO A 159 -3.25 11.41 4.87
CA PRO A 159 -3.89 10.86 6.06
C PRO A 159 -3.34 11.45 7.37
N LEU A 160 -2.01 11.61 7.49
CA LEU A 160 -1.40 12.23 8.67
C LEU A 160 -1.91 13.67 8.87
N VAL A 161 -1.86 14.48 7.82
CA VAL A 161 -2.38 15.86 7.83
C VAL A 161 -3.84 15.89 8.22
N LYS A 162 -4.66 15.03 7.63
CA LYS A 162 -6.10 14.97 7.90
C LYS A 162 -6.39 14.69 9.38
N MET A 163 -5.72 13.70 9.97
CA MET A 163 -5.90 13.36 11.39
C MET A 163 -5.54 14.53 12.31
N ILE A 164 -4.41 15.17 12.04
CA ILE A 164 -3.91 16.28 12.85
C ILE A 164 -4.79 17.53 12.69
N ASP A 165 -5.19 17.84 11.47
CA ASP A 165 -6.02 19.02 11.21
C ASP A 165 -7.44 18.87 11.76
N ASP A 166 -8.06 17.70 11.60
CA ASP A 166 -9.40 17.41 12.15
C ASP A 166 -9.44 17.58 13.68
N ALA A 167 -8.38 17.12 14.39
CA ALA A 167 -8.34 17.12 15.84
C ALA A 167 -7.85 18.47 16.43
N PHE A 168 -6.76 18.98 15.90
CA PHE A 168 -6.03 20.09 16.52
C PHE A 168 -6.00 21.37 15.67
N GLY A 169 -6.34 21.26 14.38
CA GLY A 169 -6.22 22.33 13.38
C GLY A 169 -4.77 22.67 13.07
N ILE A 170 -4.49 22.97 11.81
CA ILE A 170 -3.14 23.33 11.33
C ILE A 170 -3.09 24.82 11.01
N GLU A 171 -2.11 25.54 11.55
CA GLU A 171 -1.79 26.91 11.14
C GLU A 171 -0.91 26.88 9.88
N GLU A 172 0.25 26.23 9.97
CA GLU A 172 1.25 26.09 8.91
C GLU A 172 2.15 24.88 9.18
N GLY A 173 2.84 24.37 8.14
CA GLY A 173 3.73 23.25 8.34
C GLY A 173 4.71 23.03 7.17
N LEU A 174 5.84 22.40 7.51
CA LEU A 174 6.89 22.01 6.58
C LEU A 174 7.04 20.49 6.58
N MET A 175 7.02 19.88 5.39
CA MET A 175 7.25 18.45 5.22
C MET A 175 8.57 18.21 4.54
N SER A 176 9.40 17.36 5.11
CA SER A 176 10.53 16.75 4.42
C SER A 176 10.26 15.26 4.24
N THR A 177 10.49 14.71 3.05
CA THR A 177 10.53 13.26 2.91
C THR A 177 11.94 12.80 2.64
N ILE A 178 12.43 11.89 3.48
CA ILE A 178 13.65 11.13 3.24
C ILE A 178 13.24 9.88 2.48
N HIS A 179 13.50 9.89 1.17
CA HIS A 179 12.89 8.98 0.23
C HIS A 179 13.91 8.03 -0.38
N SER A 180 13.55 6.76 -0.43
CA SER A 180 14.32 5.73 -1.12
C SER A 180 14.52 6.05 -2.60
N THR A 181 15.52 5.40 -3.20
CA THR A 181 15.78 5.51 -4.64
C THR A 181 14.60 5.00 -5.46
N THR A 182 14.39 5.61 -6.62
CA THR A 182 13.36 5.19 -7.57
C THR A 182 13.96 4.96 -8.95
N ALA A 183 13.25 4.26 -9.83
CA ALA A 183 13.73 3.89 -11.16
C ALA A 183 14.12 5.08 -12.06
N THR A 184 13.71 6.30 -11.72
CA THR A 184 14.07 7.51 -12.46
C THR A 184 15.44 8.08 -12.10
N GLN A 185 16.07 7.58 -11.04
CA GLN A 185 17.40 8.03 -10.59
C GLN A 185 18.51 7.22 -11.27
N LEU A 186 19.63 7.88 -11.52
CA LEU A 186 20.77 7.25 -12.15
C LEU A 186 21.64 6.48 -11.13
N THR A 187 22.15 5.33 -11.52
CA THR A 187 23.07 4.53 -10.69
C THR A 187 24.48 5.14 -10.60
N VAL A 188 24.91 5.83 -11.66
CA VAL A 188 26.17 6.58 -11.76
C VAL A 188 25.90 8.01 -12.22
N ASP A 189 26.86 8.91 -12.03
CA ASP A 189 26.72 10.30 -12.49
C ASP A 189 26.46 10.36 -14.00
N GLY A 190 25.39 11.05 -14.38
CA GLY A 190 24.98 11.19 -15.77
C GLY A 190 24.25 12.51 -16.04
N VAL A 191 23.98 12.76 -17.31
CA VAL A 191 23.38 14.03 -17.75
C VAL A 191 21.89 14.07 -17.39
N SER A 192 21.49 15.10 -16.65
CA SER A 192 20.08 15.44 -16.42
C SER A 192 19.84 16.89 -16.82
N LYS A 193 18.99 17.10 -17.84
CA LYS A 193 18.74 18.44 -18.42
C LYS A 193 17.90 19.33 -17.50
N LYS A 194 17.03 18.76 -16.68
CA LYS A 194 16.06 19.50 -15.86
C LYS A 194 16.45 19.59 -14.39
N ASP A 195 17.07 18.54 -13.86
CA ASP A 195 17.46 18.43 -12.46
C ASP A 195 18.90 17.91 -12.38
N TRP A 196 19.85 18.80 -12.26
CA TRP A 196 21.26 18.43 -12.20
C TRP A 196 21.60 17.56 -10.98
N ARG A 197 20.92 17.80 -9.84
CA ARG A 197 21.09 16.96 -8.64
C ARG A 197 20.57 15.55 -8.87
N GLY A 198 19.44 15.41 -9.55
CA GLY A 198 18.87 14.11 -9.94
C GLY A 198 19.72 13.33 -10.96
N GLY A 199 20.70 13.97 -11.59
CA GLY A 199 21.71 13.32 -12.44
C GLY A 199 22.87 12.69 -11.69
N ARG A 200 22.96 12.85 -10.36
CA ARG A 200 24.03 12.27 -9.55
C ARG A 200 23.71 10.84 -9.12
N ALA A 201 24.76 10.06 -8.88
CA ALA A 201 24.66 8.65 -8.48
C ALA A 201 23.81 8.47 -7.22
N ALA A 202 22.69 7.78 -7.36
CA ALA A 202 21.71 7.59 -6.30
C ALA A 202 22.22 6.71 -5.15
N SER A 203 23.13 5.78 -5.46
CA SER A 203 23.70 4.83 -4.51
C SER A 203 24.75 5.42 -3.56
N ALA A 204 25.21 6.65 -3.82
CA ALA A 204 26.33 7.25 -3.10
C ALA A 204 26.07 8.67 -2.56
N ASN A 205 24.87 9.21 -2.73
CA ASN A 205 24.57 10.60 -2.41
C ASN A 205 23.27 10.77 -1.63
N ILE A 206 23.22 11.81 -0.79
CA ILE A 206 21.97 12.41 -0.30
C ILE A 206 21.62 13.53 -1.28
N ILE A 207 20.48 13.39 -1.99
CA ILE A 207 20.13 14.26 -3.12
C ILE A 207 18.88 15.09 -2.75
N PRO A 208 19.01 16.40 -2.47
CA PRO A 208 17.86 17.27 -2.32
C PRO A 208 17.06 17.35 -3.62
N SER A 209 15.76 17.19 -3.55
CA SER A 209 14.85 17.17 -4.70
C SER A 209 13.54 17.86 -4.35
N SER A 210 12.83 18.37 -5.33
CA SER A 210 11.47 18.89 -5.12
C SER A 210 10.46 17.74 -4.97
N THR A 211 9.39 18.00 -4.22
CA THR A 211 8.23 17.10 -4.17
C THR A 211 6.94 17.87 -4.36
N GLY A 212 6.01 17.28 -5.09
CA GLY A 212 4.65 17.82 -5.23
C GLY A 212 3.68 17.39 -4.13
N ALA A 213 4.11 16.51 -3.20
CA ALA A 213 3.20 15.89 -2.23
C ALA A 213 2.54 16.89 -1.27
N ALA A 214 3.27 17.90 -0.79
CA ALA A 214 2.68 18.94 0.06
C ALA A 214 1.68 19.81 -0.70
N LYS A 215 1.96 20.14 -1.96
CA LYS A 215 1.01 20.87 -2.82
C LYS A 215 -0.21 20.02 -3.20
N ALA A 216 -0.07 18.70 -3.28
CA ALA A 216 -1.20 17.82 -3.54
C ALA A 216 -2.26 17.90 -2.42
N VAL A 217 -1.83 18.15 -1.18
CA VAL A 217 -2.75 18.34 -0.03
C VAL A 217 -3.66 19.55 -0.24
N ASP A 218 -3.23 20.58 -0.97
CA ASP A 218 -4.08 21.73 -1.32
C ASP A 218 -5.35 21.33 -2.12
N GLN A 219 -5.27 20.24 -2.89
CA GLN A 219 -6.41 19.70 -3.64
C GLN A 219 -7.25 18.74 -2.79
N LEU A 220 -6.61 18.00 -1.89
CA LEU A 220 -7.24 16.98 -1.06
C LEU A 220 -7.94 17.58 0.16
N ILE A 221 -7.39 18.67 0.71
CA ILE A 221 -7.88 19.38 1.90
C ILE A 221 -7.85 20.89 1.61
N PRO A 222 -8.83 21.44 0.87
CA PRO A 222 -8.74 22.79 0.28
C PRO A 222 -8.54 23.94 1.26
N HIS A 223 -9.00 23.84 2.50
CA HIS A 223 -8.84 24.89 3.51
C HIS A 223 -7.40 25.00 4.07
N LEU A 224 -6.53 24.04 3.76
CA LEU A 224 -5.11 24.09 4.04
C LEU A 224 -4.27 24.66 2.88
N LYS A 225 -4.91 25.10 1.81
CA LYS A 225 -4.22 25.66 0.64
C LYS A 225 -3.24 26.78 1.05
N GLY A 226 -1.98 26.61 0.62
CA GLY A 226 -0.91 27.56 0.89
C GLY A 226 -0.32 27.53 2.30
N LYS A 227 -0.80 26.65 3.20
CA LYS A 227 -0.28 26.50 4.57
C LYS A 227 0.79 25.42 4.70
N LEU A 228 0.88 24.53 3.73
CA LEU A 228 1.82 23.43 3.73
C LEU A 228 2.75 23.50 2.53
N THR A 229 4.04 23.26 2.76
CA THR A 229 5.03 23.08 1.69
C THR A 229 6.04 22.03 2.10
N GLY A 230 6.90 21.61 1.16
CA GLY A 230 7.87 20.58 1.49
C GLY A 230 8.89 20.29 0.40
N MET A 231 9.86 19.46 0.76
CA MET A 231 10.91 18.99 -0.12
C MET A 231 11.22 17.51 0.14
N SER A 232 12.08 16.94 -0.71
CA SER A 232 12.52 15.55 -0.61
C SER A 232 14.03 15.50 -0.51
N PHE A 233 14.54 14.53 0.26
CA PHE A 233 15.94 14.05 0.19
C PHE A 233 15.91 12.62 -0.33
N ARG A 234 16.57 12.35 -1.45
CA ARG A 234 16.80 11.00 -1.95
C ARG A 234 18.01 10.42 -1.26
N VAL A 235 17.86 9.21 -0.71
CA VAL A 235 18.91 8.51 0.04
C VAL A 235 19.17 7.13 -0.56
N PRO A 236 20.36 6.53 -0.36
CA PRO A 236 20.73 5.24 -0.96
C PRO A 236 20.11 4.04 -0.23
N THR A 237 18.81 4.08 0.00
CA THR A 237 17.99 2.94 0.43
C THR A 237 17.15 2.44 -0.73
N ILE A 238 16.88 1.14 -0.80
CA ILE A 238 16.19 0.52 -1.95
C ILE A 238 14.67 0.60 -1.86
N ASN A 239 14.11 0.69 -0.64
CA ASN A 239 12.69 0.84 -0.38
C ASN A 239 12.47 1.38 1.03
N VAL A 240 11.26 1.75 1.33
CA VAL A 240 10.75 2.42 2.52
C VAL A 240 11.29 3.85 2.67
N SER A 241 10.38 4.76 2.73
CA SER A 241 10.61 6.19 2.88
C SER A 241 9.97 6.70 4.18
N VAL A 242 10.35 7.90 4.60
CA VAL A 242 9.79 8.52 5.80
C VAL A 242 9.40 9.97 5.53
N VAL A 243 8.25 10.35 6.06
CA VAL A 243 7.79 11.74 6.18
C VAL A 243 8.23 12.29 7.52
N ASP A 244 8.93 13.41 7.51
CA ASP A 244 9.20 14.30 8.63
C ASP A 244 8.30 15.53 8.48
N PHE A 245 7.30 15.66 9.36
CA PHE A 245 6.30 16.73 9.31
C PHE A 245 6.42 17.64 10.52
N THR A 246 7.00 18.82 10.35
CA THR A 246 7.04 19.87 11.37
C THR A 246 5.84 20.79 11.19
N VAL A 247 4.98 20.89 12.21
CA VAL A 247 3.68 21.55 12.11
C VAL A 247 3.37 22.42 13.33
N LYS A 248 2.78 23.58 13.06
CA LYS A 248 2.22 24.50 14.05
C LYS A 248 0.70 24.30 14.10
N LEU A 249 0.22 24.00 15.30
CA LEU A 249 -1.18 23.68 15.58
C LEU A 249 -1.98 24.91 15.99
N LYS A 250 -3.27 24.94 15.71
CA LYS A 250 -4.19 25.99 16.20
C LYS A 250 -4.52 25.81 17.68
N LYS A 251 -4.79 24.57 18.10
CA LYS A 251 -5.12 24.23 19.48
C LYS A 251 -3.85 23.83 20.23
N LYS A 252 -3.81 24.13 21.54
CA LYS A 252 -2.80 23.61 22.46
C LYS A 252 -3.11 22.13 22.71
N THR A 253 -2.07 21.30 22.77
CA THR A 253 -2.16 19.87 23.07
C THR A 253 -0.84 19.37 23.65
N THR A 254 -0.77 18.11 24.01
CA THR A 254 0.46 17.38 24.37
C THR A 254 0.82 16.35 23.31
N TYR A 255 2.03 15.83 23.34
CA TYR A 255 2.46 14.79 22.41
C TYR A 255 1.68 13.49 22.63
N GLU A 256 1.40 13.17 23.89
CA GLU A 256 0.60 12.01 24.31
C GLU A 256 -0.83 12.07 23.76
N GLU A 257 -1.45 13.24 23.78
CA GLU A 257 -2.79 13.45 23.20
C GLU A 257 -2.78 13.25 21.68
N ILE A 258 -1.72 13.70 20.98
CA ILE A 258 -1.53 13.48 19.55
C ILE A 258 -1.41 11.98 19.26
N CYS A 259 -0.55 11.26 19.99
CA CYS A 259 -0.37 9.83 19.86
C CYS A 259 -1.67 9.05 20.13
N ALA A 260 -2.40 9.43 21.18
CA ALA A 260 -3.69 8.81 21.50
C ALA A 260 -4.73 9.00 20.39
N GLU A 261 -4.81 10.20 19.82
CA GLU A 261 -5.73 10.49 18.72
C GLU A 261 -5.36 9.71 17.45
N ILE A 262 -4.07 9.64 17.09
CA ILE A 262 -3.64 8.85 15.92
C ILE A 262 -3.96 7.36 16.14
N LYS A 263 -3.68 6.79 17.33
CA LYS A 263 -4.04 5.40 17.67
C LYS A 263 -5.55 5.14 17.56
N ARG A 264 -6.35 6.08 18.07
CA ARG A 264 -7.82 5.99 17.97
C ARG A 264 -8.29 5.97 16.52
N ARG A 265 -7.72 6.84 15.67
CA ARG A 265 -8.05 6.91 14.25
C ARG A 265 -7.56 5.66 13.48
N ALA A 266 -6.35 5.18 13.76
CA ALA A 266 -5.79 3.98 13.17
C ALA A 266 -6.63 2.73 13.47
N SER A 267 -7.23 2.64 14.66
CA SER A 267 -8.15 1.57 15.03
C SER A 267 -9.60 1.81 14.58
N GLY A 268 -9.91 2.96 14.01
CA GLY A 268 -11.24 3.41 13.62
C GLY A 268 -11.37 3.69 12.12
N ASP A 269 -11.62 4.95 11.81
CA ASP A 269 -11.88 5.43 10.44
C ASP A 269 -10.67 5.40 9.50
N MET A 270 -9.45 5.27 10.04
CA MET A 270 -8.20 5.11 9.29
C MET A 270 -7.65 3.67 9.35
N ALA A 271 -8.45 2.71 9.80
CA ALA A 271 -8.04 1.30 9.84
C ALA A 271 -7.63 0.78 8.45
N GLY A 272 -6.49 0.06 8.38
CA GLY A 272 -5.90 -0.42 7.14
C GLY A 272 -5.21 0.65 6.28
N ILE A 273 -5.23 1.92 6.69
CA ILE A 273 -4.55 3.05 6.02
C ILE A 273 -3.39 3.54 6.87
N VAL A 274 -3.67 3.75 8.16
CA VAL A 274 -2.71 4.21 9.16
C VAL A 274 -2.39 3.08 10.12
N ASP A 275 -1.12 2.88 10.39
CA ASP A 275 -0.60 2.01 11.44
C ASP A 275 0.23 2.83 12.44
N VAL A 276 0.50 2.29 13.61
CA VAL A 276 1.29 2.95 14.66
C VAL A 276 2.43 2.05 15.10
N CYS A 277 3.64 2.56 14.96
CA CYS A 277 4.86 1.93 15.44
C CYS A 277 5.22 2.48 16.82
N ASP A 278 5.27 1.61 17.83
CA ASP A 278 5.69 1.89 19.21
C ASP A 278 7.04 1.27 19.57
N GLN A 279 7.71 0.66 18.59
CA GLN A 279 9.03 0.04 18.73
C GLN A 279 10.12 0.91 18.08
N PRO A 280 11.38 0.83 18.52
CA PRO A 280 12.50 1.56 17.93
C PRO A 280 12.96 0.89 16.61
N LEU A 281 12.11 0.94 15.58
CA LEU A 281 12.34 0.29 14.29
C LEU A 281 13.00 1.24 13.29
N VAL A 282 13.47 0.68 12.17
CA VAL A 282 14.10 1.38 11.06
C VAL A 282 13.43 1.03 9.73
N SER A 283 13.78 1.71 8.65
CA SER A 283 13.11 1.60 7.37
C SER A 283 12.93 0.17 6.85
N SER A 284 13.92 -0.71 7.01
CA SER A 284 13.86 -2.09 6.50
C SER A 284 12.78 -2.94 7.17
N ASP A 285 12.36 -2.59 8.39
CA ASP A 285 11.35 -3.32 9.14
C ASP A 285 9.92 -3.12 8.57
N PHE A 286 9.74 -2.09 7.74
CA PHE A 286 8.46 -1.74 7.15
C PHE A 286 8.30 -2.21 5.68
N VAL A 287 9.29 -2.95 5.14
CA VAL A 287 9.19 -3.52 3.79
C VAL A 287 8.02 -4.50 3.73
N GLY A 288 7.13 -4.30 2.76
CA GLY A 288 5.92 -5.11 2.57
C GLY A 288 4.75 -4.73 3.48
N ASN A 289 4.84 -3.65 4.25
CA ASN A 289 3.69 -3.15 5.02
C ASN A 289 2.66 -2.51 4.08
N SER A 290 1.40 -2.93 4.18
CA SER A 290 0.29 -2.50 3.32
C SER A 290 -0.32 -1.14 3.70
N HIS A 291 0.03 -0.59 4.87
CA HIS A 291 -0.39 0.74 5.28
C HIS A 291 0.45 1.81 4.59
N THR A 292 -0.17 2.91 4.20
CA THR A 292 0.54 4.03 3.54
C THR A 292 1.05 5.08 4.50
N CYS A 293 0.66 5.03 5.78
CA CYS A 293 1.11 5.95 6.81
C CYS A 293 1.33 5.16 8.12
N ILE A 294 2.58 4.90 8.47
CA ILE A 294 2.93 4.19 9.70
C ILE A 294 3.53 5.22 10.65
N PHE A 295 2.72 5.73 11.56
CA PHE A 295 3.13 6.76 12.51
C PHE A 295 4.12 6.21 13.53
N ASP A 296 5.29 6.84 13.63
CA ASP A 296 6.32 6.49 14.60
C ASP A 296 6.13 7.33 15.89
N GLU A 297 5.57 6.69 16.91
CA GLU A 297 5.27 7.34 18.18
C GLU A 297 6.53 7.81 18.94
N LYS A 298 7.66 7.11 18.73
CA LYS A 298 8.90 7.39 19.45
C LYS A 298 9.85 8.35 18.75
N ALA A 299 9.65 8.58 17.46
CA ALA A 299 10.51 9.48 16.68
C ALA A 299 10.05 10.94 16.67
N GLY A 300 8.82 11.24 17.14
CA GLY A 300 8.30 12.60 17.17
C GLY A 300 8.87 13.45 18.30
N ILE A 301 8.85 14.77 18.11
CA ILE A 301 9.39 15.75 19.07
C ILE A 301 8.43 16.92 19.18
N MET A 302 8.10 17.32 20.42
CA MET A 302 7.27 18.50 20.69
C MET A 302 8.06 19.56 21.45
N ILE A 303 8.14 20.78 20.90
CA ILE A 303 8.86 21.91 21.54
C ILE A 303 7.94 22.75 22.41
N SER A 304 6.69 22.92 22.00
CA SER A 304 5.68 23.68 22.71
C SER A 304 4.29 23.12 22.49
N PRO A 305 3.27 23.47 23.26
CA PRO A 305 1.92 22.95 23.12
C PRO A 305 1.27 23.13 21.72
N LYS A 306 1.94 23.84 20.82
CA LYS A 306 1.46 24.09 19.45
C LYS A 306 2.48 23.76 18.38
N PHE A 307 3.70 23.33 18.70
CA PHE A 307 4.74 23.13 17.71
C PHE A 307 5.37 21.75 17.87
N VAL A 308 5.14 20.89 16.88
CA VAL A 308 5.46 19.46 16.93
C VAL A 308 6.07 18.99 15.62
N LYS A 309 6.99 18.03 15.70
CA LYS A 309 7.49 17.22 14.61
C LYS A 309 6.88 15.84 14.72
N LEU A 310 6.28 15.35 13.65
CA LEU A 310 5.70 14.03 13.51
C LEU A 310 6.45 13.24 12.45
N VAL A 311 6.64 11.95 12.69
CA VAL A 311 7.37 11.05 11.78
C VAL A 311 6.43 9.92 11.36
N ALA A 312 6.38 9.62 10.06
CA ALA A 312 5.61 8.51 9.53
C ALA A 312 6.36 7.78 8.42
N TRP A 313 6.48 6.46 8.55
CA TRP A 313 7.07 5.56 7.56
C TRP A 313 6.06 5.12 6.52
N TYR A 314 6.54 4.73 5.36
CA TYR A 314 5.71 4.12 4.31
C TYR A 314 6.55 3.27 3.37
N ASP A 315 6.04 2.07 3.06
CA ASP A 315 6.56 1.33 1.92
C ASP A 315 6.09 2.02 0.65
N ASN A 316 7.01 2.74 -0.01
CA ASN A 316 6.68 3.58 -1.16
C ASN A 316 6.26 2.80 -2.42
N GLU A 317 6.36 1.47 -2.38
CA GLU A 317 5.99 0.57 -3.46
C GLU A 317 4.75 -0.26 -3.10
N TYR A 318 4.80 -1.10 -2.05
CA TYR A 318 3.76 -2.06 -1.74
C TYR A 318 2.54 -1.42 -1.07
N GLY A 319 2.73 -0.61 -0.03
CA GLY A 319 1.63 0.09 0.65
C GLY A 319 0.84 0.97 -0.31
N TYR A 320 1.55 1.71 -1.17
CA TYR A 320 0.94 2.50 -2.23
C TYR A 320 0.11 1.64 -3.20
N SER A 321 0.65 0.51 -3.66
CA SER A 321 -0.04 -0.40 -4.57
C SER A 321 -1.32 -0.98 -3.95
N CYS A 322 -1.30 -1.31 -2.66
CA CYS A 322 -2.49 -1.77 -1.93
C CYS A 322 -3.59 -0.69 -1.89
N LYS A 323 -3.24 0.57 -1.60
CA LYS A 323 -4.24 1.65 -1.49
C LYS A 323 -4.79 2.10 -2.84
N LEU A 324 -4.01 1.98 -3.92
CA LEU A 324 -4.53 2.16 -5.27
C LEU A 324 -5.62 1.12 -5.59
N LEU A 325 -5.43 -0.13 -5.20
CA LEU A 325 -6.48 -1.17 -5.35
C LEU A 325 -7.71 -0.88 -4.47
N ASP A 326 -7.51 -0.36 -3.26
CA ASP A 326 -8.62 0.07 -2.40
C ASP A 326 -9.41 1.24 -3.02
N LEU A 327 -8.73 2.19 -3.67
CA LEU A 327 -9.38 3.27 -4.44
C LEU A 327 -10.23 2.69 -5.59
N ILE A 328 -9.71 1.73 -6.34
CA ILE A 328 -10.47 1.05 -7.41
C ILE A 328 -11.73 0.37 -6.83
N SER A 329 -11.65 -0.28 -5.68
CA SER A 329 -12.81 -0.89 -5.04
C SER A 329 -13.86 0.15 -4.64
N VAL A 330 -13.47 1.33 -4.15
CA VAL A 330 -14.40 2.45 -3.87
C VAL A 330 -15.06 2.93 -5.16
N MET A 331 -14.28 3.08 -6.23
CA MET A 331 -14.81 3.50 -7.55
C MET A 331 -15.86 2.50 -8.03
N TYR A 332 -15.52 1.20 -8.02
CA TYR A 332 -16.43 0.12 -8.45
C TYR A 332 -17.74 0.12 -7.66
N ILE A 333 -17.67 0.21 -6.34
CA ILE A 333 -18.86 0.25 -5.49
C ILE A 333 -19.78 1.43 -5.85
N LYS A 334 -19.21 2.59 -6.17
CA LYS A 334 -19.98 3.79 -6.55
C LYS A 334 -20.52 3.69 -7.96
N ASP A 335 -19.74 3.17 -8.89
CA ASP A 335 -20.16 2.97 -10.28
C ASP A 335 -21.33 1.99 -10.38
N HIS A 336 -21.35 0.93 -9.56
CA HIS A 336 -22.36 -0.12 -9.55
C HIS A 336 -23.37 -0.01 -8.38
N ALA A 337 -23.49 1.16 -7.74
CA ALA A 337 -24.29 1.35 -6.54
C ALA A 337 -25.78 0.95 -6.71
N LYS A 338 -26.37 1.10 -7.91
CA LYS A 338 -27.74 0.69 -8.22
C LYS A 338 -27.86 -0.85 -8.24
N GLU A 339 -26.98 -1.52 -8.95
CA GLU A 339 -26.98 -2.98 -9.11
C GLU A 339 -26.74 -3.70 -7.76
N ILE A 340 -25.81 -3.18 -6.95
CA ILE A 340 -25.51 -3.70 -5.61
C ILE A 340 -26.72 -3.57 -4.69
N LYS A 341 -27.47 -2.46 -4.74
CA LYS A 341 -28.70 -2.27 -3.97
C LYS A 341 -29.79 -3.25 -4.39
N ASP A 342 -29.99 -3.44 -5.70
CA ASP A 342 -31.00 -4.35 -6.24
C ASP A 342 -30.69 -5.80 -5.87
N THR A 343 -29.43 -6.23 -5.97
CA THR A 343 -28.98 -7.57 -5.57
C THR A 343 -29.18 -7.79 -4.06
N SER A 344 -28.80 -6.82 -3.23
CA SER A 344 -28.99 -6.91 -1.77
C SER A 344 -30.45 -6.98 -1.38
N THR A 345 -31.33 -6.33 -2.13
CA THR A 345 -32.80 -6.36 -1.91
C THR A 345 -33.39 -7.70 -2.37
N LYS A 346 -32.90 -8.28 -3.48
CA LYS A 346 -33.28 -9.64 -3.92
C LYS A 346 -32.87 -10.69 -2.88
N THR A 347 -31.64 -10.69 -2.44
CA THR A 347 -31.13 -11.64 -1.43
C THR A 347 -31.88 -11.57 -0.11
N LYS A 348 -32.26 -10.34 0.33
CA LYS A 348 -33.12 -10.17 1.51
C LYS A 348 -34.55 -10.70 1.31
N LYS A 349 -35.13 -10.56 0.12
CA LYS A 349 -36.44 -11.14 -0.23
C LYS A 349 -36.38 -12.67 -0.29
N GLU A 350 -35.34 -13.23 -0.92
CA GLU A 350 -35.10 -14.67 -1.00
C GLU A 350 -34.90 -15.31 0.37
N SER A 351 -34.11 -14.70 1.25
CA SER A 351 -33.91 -15.19 2.63
C SER A 351 -35.16 -15.10 3.45
N LYS A 352 -36.02 -14.08 3.28
CA LYS A 352 -37.35 -14.01 3.90
C LYS A 352 -38.28 -15.12 3.38
N LEU A 353 -38.25 -15.39 2.07
CA LEU A 353 -39.05 -16.47 1.46
C LEU A 353 -38.62 -17.85 1.95
N ILE A 354 -37.30 -18.12 1.98
CA ILE A 354 -36.72 -19.36 2.51
C ILE A 354 -37.09 -19.57 3.98
N ASN A 355 -37.05 -18.51 4.78
CA ASN A 355 -37.45 -18.58 6.20
C ASN A 355 -38.97 -18.82 6.36
N ALA A 356 -39.79 -18.23 5.51
CA ALA A 356 -41.22 -18.48 5.47
C ALA A 356 -41.56 -19.94 5.08
N VAL A 357 -40.88 -20.47 4.03
CA VAL A 357 -41.04 -21.88 3.62
C VAL A 357 -40.57 -22.85 4.70
N LYS A 358 -39.45 -22.57 5.40
CA LYS A 358 -39.00 -23.37 6.54
C LYS A 358 -39.98 -23.35 7.71
N ALA A 359 -40.68 -22.23 7.94
CA ALA A 359 -41.70 -22.12 8.98
C ALA A 359 -42.97 -22.94 8.64
N ILE A 360 -43.38 -22.97 7.37
CA ILE A 360 -44.50 -23.76 6.87
C ILE A 360 -44.19 -25.26 7.00
N THR A 361 -43.05 -25.73 6.55
CA THR A 361 -42.61 -27.13 6.63
C THR A 361 -42.46 -27.63 8.08
N LYS A 362 -42.09 -26.76 9.00
CA LYS A 362 -42.01 -27.06 10.44
C LYS A 362 -43.41 -27.21 11.06
N LYS A 363 -44.41 -26.43 10.58
CA LYS A 363 -45.79 -26.52 11.00
C LYS A 363 -46.45 -27.81 10.51
N GLU A 364 -46.21 -28.24 9.27
CA GLU A 364 -46.72 -29.51 8.71
C GLU A 364 -46.12 -30.73 9.42
N LYS A 365 -44.84 -30.72 9.82
CA LYS A 365 -44.22 -31.78 10.62
C LYS A 365 -44.80 -31.84 12.04
N SER A 366 -45.22 -30.74 12.64
CA SER A 366 -45.82 -30.69 13.98
C SER A 366 -47.30 -31.17 13.99
N VAL A 367 -48.01 -31.07 12.86
CA VAL A 367 -49.36 -31.59 12.70
C VAL A 367 -49.38 -33.11 12.50
N LYS A 368 -48.37 -33.66 11.76
CA LYS A 368 -48.23 -35.13 11.56
C LYS A 368 -47.76 -35.88 12.80
N SER A 369 -47.16 -35.22 13.81
CA SER A 369 -46.71 -35.86 15.04
C SER A 369 -47.78 -35.94 16.16
N LYS A 370 -48.96 -35.35 15.94
CA LYS A 370 -50.09 -35.39 16.91
C LYS A 370 -51.15 -36.48 16.66
N THR A 371 -50.99 -37.30 15.63
CA THR A 371 -51.97 -38.34 15.25
C THR A 371 -51.47 -39.79 15.38
N SER A 372 -50.47 -40.09 16.20
CA SER A 372 -50.11 -41.48 16.51
C SER A 372 -49.60 -41.63 17.94
N LYS A 373 -50.55 -41.94 18.88
CA LYS A 373 -50.22 -42.68 20.11
C LYS A 373 -50.79 -44.08 20.00
N PRO A 374 -50.07 -45.12 20.35
CA PRO A 374 -50.57 -46.09 21.29
C PRO A 374 -49.67 -46.26 22.51
N THR A 375 -50.33 -46.39 23.61
CA THR A 375 -49.88 -46.76 24.93
C THR A 375 -49.23 -48.13 24.99
N THR A 376 -48.08 -48.25 25.70
CA THR A 376 -47.80 -49.42 26.55
C THR A 376 -46.78 -49.05 27.63
N LYS A 377 -47.12 -49.40 28.85
CA LYS A 377 -46.34 -49.35 30.10
C LYS A 377 -45.35 -50.52 30.15
N THR A 378 -44.15 -50.34 30.77
CA THR A 378 -43.52 -51.15 31.82
C THR A 378 -42.07 -50.71 31.97
N SER A 379 -41.69 -50.16 33.04
CA SER A 379 -41.11 -50.55 34.34
C SER A 379 -39.62 -50.92 34.35
N THR A 380 -38.90 -50.22 35.25
CA THR A 380 -37.72 -50.59 36.05
C THR A 380 -36.39 -50.78 35.29
N SER A 381 -35.24 -50.23 35.71
CA SER A 381 -34.67 -50.14 37.04
C SER A 381 -33.36 -49.30 37.04
N LYS A 382 -33.02 -48.86 38.21
CA LYS A 382 -31.82 -48.15 38.65
C LYS A 382 -30.49 -48.85 38.35
N ALA A 383 -29.45 -48.11 38.08
CA ALA A 383 -28.13 -48.31 38.73
C ALA A 383 -27.31 -47.02 38.73
N LYS A 384 -26.92 -46.61 39.91
CA LYS A 384 -25.86 -45.65 40.26
C LYS A 384 -24.51 -46.33 40.16
N THR A 385 -23.45 -45.59 39.83
CA THR A 385 -22.12 -45.62 40.45
C THR A 385 -21.25 -44.50 39.87
N THR A 386 -20.99 -43.47 40.60
CA THR A 386 -19.92 -43.01 41.48
C THR A 386 -18.49 -43.19 40.96
N ALA A 387 -17.88 -42.05 40.66
CA ALA A 387 -16.63 -41.43 41.16
C ALA A 387 -15.32 -42.19 41.09
N LYS A 388 -14.29 -41.58 40.59
CA LYS A 388 -13.18 -41.10 41.42
C LYS A 388 -12.03 -40.48 40.59
N SER A 389 -11.59 -39.36 41.06
CA SER A 389 -10.35 -38.64 40.88
C SER A 389 -9.06 -39.44 41.00
N ALA A 390 -8.00 -39.07 40.30
CA ALA A 390 -6.65 -39.19 40.79
C ALA A 390 -5.78 -38.05 40.23
N LYS A 391 -5.10 -37.44 41.15
CA LYS A 391 -4.08 -36.39 41.06
C LYS A 391 -2.69 -36.98 40.80
N THR A 392 -1.78 -36.04 40.47
CA THR A 392 -0.30 -36.02 40.70
C THR A 392 0.52 -36.75 39.64
N SER A 393 1.65 -36.18 39.14
CA SER A 393 2.77 -35.58 39.89
C SER A 393 3.76 -34.86 38.96
N THR A 394 4.33 -33.83 39.46
CA THR A 394 5.57 -33.10 39.20
C THR A 394 6.80 -33.95 38.81
N SER A 395 7.66 -33.44 37.93
CA SER A 395 9.10 -33.51 38.12
C SER A 395 9.84 -32.34 37.45
N LYS A 396 10.73 -31.83 38.26
CA LYS A 396 11.71 -30.74 38.09
C LYS A 396 12.93 -31.18 37.27
N THR A 397 13.70 -30.11 36.93
CA THR A 397 15.19 -30.07 36.76
C THR A 397 15.65 -30.25 35.32
N THR A 398 16.57 -29.49 34.72
CA THR A 398 17.73 -28.73 35.23
C THR A 398 18.29 -27.82 34.13
N LYS A 399 18.82 -26.67 34.52
CA LYS A 399 19.79 -25.86 33.76
C LYS A 399 21.18 -26.57 33.77
N PRO A 400 22.05 -26.23 32.82
CA PRO A 400 23.36 -25.79 33.24
C PRO A 400 23.84 -24.47 32.63
N ALA A 401 24.75 -23.89 33.40
CA ALA A 401 25.31 -22.56 33.30
C ALA A 401 26.53 -22.46 32.36
N SER A 402 26.71 -21.26 31.89
CA SER A 402 27.92 -20.49 31.55
C SER A 402 29.29 -21.16 31.51
N LYS A 403 30.08 -20.78 30.47
CA LYS A 403 31.51 -20.46 30.64
C LYS A 403 31.92 -19.35 29.66
N SER A 404 32.42 -18.28 30.26
CA SER A 404 33.17 -17.17 29.67
C SER A 404 34.57 -17.64 29.28
N ALA A 405 35.11 -17.12 28.16
CA ALA A 405 36.56 -17.10 27.93
C ALA A 405 36.93 -15.72 27.37
N SER A 406 37.65 -15.01 28.19
CA SER A 406 38.42 -13.82 27.89
C SER A 406 39.69 -14.18 27.11
N THR A 407 40.05 -13.46 26.06
CA THR A 407 41.43 -13.47 25.59
C THR A 407 41.91 -12.04 25.29
N LYS A 408 43.08 -11.79 25.78
CA LYS A 408 43.81 -10.54 25.91
C LYS A 408 44.30 -9.94 24.59
N THR A 409 44.32 -8.63 24.58
CA THR A 409 45.13 -7.65 23.82
C THR A 409 46.56 -8.07 23.48
N THR A 410 46.98 -7.76 22.27
CA THR A 410 48.38 -7.37 22.02
C THR A 410 48.46 -6.19 21.02
N LYS A 411 49.12 -5.16 21.49
CA LYS A 411 49.50 -3.95 20.75
C LYS A 411 50.63 -4.26 19.76
N GLY A 412 50.57 -3.79 18.55
CA GLY A 412 51.67 -3.73 17.61
C GLY A 412 51.67 -2.40 16.89
N ASN A 413 52.60 -1.54 17.28
CA ASN A 413 52.91 -0.26 16.70
C ASN A 413 53.83 -0.46 15.46
N THR A 414 53.49 0.07 14.31
CA THR A 414 54.48 0.36 13.26
C THR A 414 54.12 1.63 12.50
N LYS A 415 54.88 2.67 12.74
CA LYS A 415 54.97 3.88 11.95
C LYS A 415 55.55 3.54 10.59
N LYS A 416 54.94 4.01 9.49
CA LYS A 416 55.65 4.24 8.21
C LYS A 416 55.28 5.60 7.65
N THR A 417 56.28 6.43 7.63
CA THR A 417 56.41 7.70 6.95
C THR A 417 56.36 7.52 5.42
N VAL A 418 55.56 8.28 4.72
CA VAL A 418 55.67 8.41 3.26
C VAL A 418 55.69 9.87 2.88
N SER A 419 56.78 10.20 2.17
CA SER A 419 57.20 11.49 1.66
C SER A 419 56.25 12.06 0.59
N GLN A 420 56.09 13.38 0.65
CA GLN A 420 55.51 14.23 -0.39
C GLN A 420 56.39 14.23 -1.66
N LYS A 421 55.77 14.00 -2.81
CA LYS A 421 56.31 14.41 -4.12
C LYS A 421 55.35 15.41 -4.75
N THR A 422 55.83 16.63 -4.82
CA THR A 422 55.36 17.75 -5.63
C THR A 422 55.49 17.45 -7.13
N VAL A 423 54.40 17.59 -7.87
CA VAL A 423 54.43 17.62 -9.35
C VAL A 423 53.92 18.98 -9.81
N LYS A 424 54.82 19.65 -10.57
CA LYS A 424 54.65 20.96 -11.20
C LYS A 424 53.64 20.91 -12.35
N ASN A 425 52.80 21.93 -12.45
CA ASN A 425 52.03 22.29 -13.64
C ASN A 425 52.90 22.73 -14.81
N PRO A 426 52.51 22.49 -16.04
CA PRO A 426 52.92 23.31 -17.19
C PRO A 426 51.75 24.17 -17.70
N THR A 427 52.09 25.42 -17.83
CA THR A 427 51.36 26.53 -18.41
C THR A 427 51.15 26.42 -19.92
N THR A 428 49.96 26.82 -20.36
CA THR A 428 49.53 27.57 -21.56
C THR A 428 50.26 27.44 -22.90
N LYS A 429 49.49 27.33 -24.00
CA LYS A 429 49.46 28.34 -25.06
C LYS A 429 48.18 28.22 -25.93
N LYS A 430 47.64 29.42 -26.23
CA LYS A 430 46.55 29.72 -27.18
C LYS A 430 46.93 29.31 -28.62
N LYS A 431 45.95 28.82 -29.35
CA LYS A 431 45.52 29.37 -30.64
C LYS A 431 44.05 29.00 -30.84
#